data_0d72ac548198b880a6c5ef9e91f58f08
#
_entry.id   0d72ac548198b880a6c5ef9e91f58f08
#
_cell.length_a   1.000
_cell.length_b   1.000
_cell.length_c   1.000
_cell.angle_alpha   90.00
_cell.angle_beta   90.00
_cell.angle_gamma   90.00
#
_symmetry.space_group_name_H-M   'P 1'
#
loop_
_entity.id
_entity.type
_entity.pdbx_description
1 polymer ?
#
loop_
_entity_poly.entity_id
_entity_poly.type
_entity_poly.pdbx_seq_one_letter_code
_entity_poly.pdbx_strand_id
1 'polypeptide(L)'
;IATGANEYFSFNLSKARQLGIDCRHFKPCICHSSDVSGILFSDSDYSDALNADKDVMIFNPLDLNDAHVVEYIRFGEDTDINKRFLTSKRNPWYGMENRMPAPIWVGVFNRSGLKFVRNETNTLNLTTFHCIYVQENLFGVDADLLFTYLISNCAKNLFSASAREYGNGLSKFEPNDLNKANMVDLGILDESCKKRLRELYYANKHNADPFFIKKVDDILFSAFG
;
A
#
# COMPACT_ATOMS: atom_id res chain seq x y z
N ILE A 1 3.56 7.54 -0.51
CA ILE A 1 4.54 8.62 -0.77
C ILE A 1 4.02 9.48 -1.91
N ALA A 2 4.10 10.81 -1.77
CA ALA A 2 3.80 11.78 -2.82
C ALA A 2 5.13 12.34 -3.36
N THR A 3 5.50 11.99 -4.58
CA THR A 3 6.79 12.41 -5.16
C THR A 3 6.79 13.85 -5.68
N GLY A 4 5.69 14.29 -6.27
CA GLY A 4 5.58 15.54 -7.01
C GLY A 4 6.08 15.44 -8.46
N ALA A 5 6.72 14.31 -8.82
CA ALA A 5 7.24 14.02 -10.14
C ALA A 5 7.47 12.50 -10.29
N ASN A 6 6.37 11.73 -10.40
CA ASN A 6 6.48 10.27 -10.44
C ASN A 6 7.38 9.80 -11.58
N GLU A 7 7.33 10.42 -12.75
CA GLU A 7 8.14 10.10 -13.90
C GLU A 7 9.65 10.25 -13.67
N TYR A 8 10.03 11.16 -12.75
CA TYR A 8 11.42 11.33 -12.33
C TYR A 8 11.82 10.29 -11.28
N PHE A 9 10.99 10.14 -10.23
CA PHE A 9 11.35 9.34 -9.06
C PHE A 9 11.06 7.85 -9.20
N SER A 10 10.12 7.42 -10.06
CA SER A 10 9.80 6.00 -10.26
C SER A 10 10.79 5.35 -11.21
N PHE A 11 11.22 4.14 -10.86
CA PHE A 11 12.23 3.39 -11.58
C PHE A 11 11.87 1.93 -11.73
N ASN A 12 12.30 1.38 -12.87
CA ASN A 12 12.47 -0.04 -13.11
C ASN A 12 13.95 -0.39 -13.28
N LEU A 13 14.29 -1.67 -13.43
CA LEU A 13 15.67 -2.12 -13.58
C LEU A 13 16.33 -1.59 -14.85
N SER A 14 15.59 -1.53 -15.96
CA SER A 14 16.12 -1.05 -17.24
C SER A 14 16.52 0.41 -17.15
N LYS A 15 15.66 1.27 -16.58
CA LYS A 15 15.98 2.69 -16.38
C LYS A 15 17.18 2.89 -15.45
N ALA A 16 17.26 2.12 -14.35
CA ALA A 16 18.39 2.19 -13.43
C ALA A 16 19.71 1.81 -14.12
N ARG A 17 19.72 0.70 -14.89
CA ARG A 17 20.87 0.25 -15.66
C ARG A 17 21.30 1.24 -16.76
N GLN A 18 20.32 1.79 -17.50
CA GLN A 18 20.56 2.76 -18.56
C GLN A 18 21.25 4.01 -18.02
N LEU A 19 20.90 4.43 -16.81
CA LEU A 19 21.47 5.60 -16.14
C LEU A 19 22.74 5.27 -15.32
N GLY A 20 23.13 4.00 -15.23
CA GLY A 20 24.29 3.55 -14.45
C GLY A 20 24.13 3.72 -12.94
N ILE A 21 22.90 3.90 -12.46
CA ILE A 21 22.63 4.13 -11.03
C ILE A 21 22.52 2.79 -10.31
N ASP A 22 23.34 2.59 -9.28
CA ASP A 22 23.36 1.38 -8.47
C ASP A 22 22.04 1.18 -7.69
N CYS A 23 21.62 -0.08 -7.53
CA CYS A 23 20.36 -0.44 -6.86
C CYS A 23 20.27 0.04 -5.40
N ARG A 24 21.39 0.26 -4.70
CA ARG A 24 21.44 0.82 -3.35
C ARG A 24 20.77 2.21 -3.23
N HIS A 25 20.67 2.94 -4.34
CA HIS A 25 20.06 4.27 -4.40
C HIS A 25 18.54 4.26 -4.60
N PHE A 26 17.93 3.08 -4.47
CA PHE A 26 16.49 2.93 -4.59
C PHE A 26 15.91 2.25 -3.35
N LYS A 27 14.64 2.59 -3.06
CA LYS A 27 13.82 1.83 -2.10
C LYS A 27 12.75 1.06 -2.88
N PRO A 28 12.38 -0.17 -2.45
CA PRO A 28 11.22 -0.88 -2.98
C PRO A 28 9.96 -0.03 -2.83
N CYS A 29 9.21 0.17 -3.91
CA CYS A 29 8.01 1.01 -3.91
C CYS A 29 7.06 0.63 -5.03
N ILE A 30 5.82 0.29 -4.73
CA ILE A 30 4.78 0.12 -5.74
C ILE A 30 4.38 1.49 -6.30
N CYS A 31 4.63 1.69 -7.59
CA CYS A 31 4.33 2.94 -8.29
C CYS A 31 2.93 2.93 -8.92
N HIS A 32 2.43 1.77 -9.34
CA HIS A 32 1.11 1.61 -9.98
C HIS A 32 0.26 0.57 -9.27
N SER A 33 -1.01 0.88 -9.02
CA SER A 33 -1.94 -0.05 -8.37
C SER A 33 -2.25 -1.30 -9.22
N SER A 34 -2.07 -1.22 -10.54
CA SER A 34 -2.20 -2.35 -11.47
C SER A 34 -1.16 -3.45 -11.26
N ASP A 35 -0.04 -3.14 -10.60
CA ASP A 35 1.03 -4.10 -10.34
C ASP A 35 0.77 -4.98 -9.12
N VAL A 36 -0.34 -4.72 -8.43
CA VAL A 36 -0.82 -5.52 -7.30
C VAL A 36 -2.14 -6.17 -7.67
N SER A 37 -2.13 -7.46 -8.01
CA SER A 37 -3.32 -8.18 -8.49
C SER A 37 -4.17 -8.79 -7.38
N GLY A 38 -3.54 -9.35 -6.35
CA GLY A 38 -4.18 -10.10 -5.25
C GLY A 38 -4.61 -9.24 -4.06
N ILE A 39 -4.98 -9.93 -3.00
CA ILE A 39 -5.24 -9.37 -1.66
C ILE A 39 -4.00 -9.41 -0.77
N LEU A 40 -2.96 -10.11 -1.19
CA LEU A 40 -1.65 -10.21 -0.55
C LEU A 40 -0.59 -9.63 -1.47
N PHE A 41 0.40 -8.97 -0.91
CA PHE A 41 1.63 -8.58 -1.57
C PHE A 41 2.82 -9.12 -0.77
N SER A 42 3.55 -10.05 -1.37
CA SER A 42 4.67 -10.79 -0.79
C SER A 42 5.99 -10.44 -1.46
N ASP A 43 7.11 -10.93 -0.90
CA ASP A 43 8.43 -10.77 -1.52
C ASP A 43 8.52 -11.44 -2.90
N SER A 44 7.75 -12.53 -3.12
CA SER A 44 7.62 -13.15 -4.45
C SER A 44 6.95 -12.20 -5.43
N ASP A 45 5.84 -11.56 -5.05
CA ASP A 45 5.14 -10.60 -5.92
C ASP A 45 6.03 -9.41 -6.28
N TYR A 46 6.81 -8.91 -5.31
CA TYR A 46 7.79 -7.86 -5.57
C TYR A 46 8.87 -8.31 -6.55
N SER A 47 9.43 -9.51 -6.35
CA SER A 47 10.46 -10.07 -7.21
C SER A 47 9.96 -10.30 -8.63
N ASP A 48 8.74 -10.79 -8.80
CA ASP A 48 8.10 -11.00 -10.10
C ASP A 48 7.88 -9.66 -10.82
N ALA A 49 7.39 -8.64 -10.11
CA ALA A 49 7.22 -7.30 -10.67
C ALA A 49 8.56 -6.66 -11.09
N LEU A 50 9.60 -6.84 -10.27
CA LEU A 50 10.95 -6.35 -10.58
C LEU A 50 11.54 -7.05 -11.80
N ASN A 51 11.38 -8.39 -11.90
CA ASN A 51 11.84 -9.20 -13.04
C ASN A 51 11.04 -8.89 -14.33
N ALA A 52 9.78 -8.50 -14.20
CA ALA A 52 8.96 -8.02 -15.32
C ALA A 52 9.25 -6.56 -15.71
N ASP A 53 10.31 -5.98 -15.17
CA ASP A 53 10.78 -4.60 -15.42
C ASP A 53 9.71 -3.53 -15.16
N LYS A 54 8.89 -3.74 -14.11
CA LYS A 54 7.88 -2.78 -13.68
C LYS A 54 8.49 -1.67 -12.84
N ASP A 55 7.82 -0.51 -12.80
CA ASP A 55 8.23 0.61 -11.95
C ASP A 55 7.92 0.30 -10.48
N VAL A 56 8.82 -0.44 -9.83
CA VAL A 56 8.68 -0.88 -8.44
C VAL A 56 9.81 -0.42 -7.54
N MET A 57 10.53 0.60 -7.97
CA MET A 57 11.58 1.24 -7.19
C MET A 57 11.36 2.76 -7.16
N ILE A 58 11.74 3.39 -6.05
CA ILE A 58 11.75 4.84 -5.93
C ILE A 58 13.18 5.34 -5.68
N PHE A 59 13.59 6.36 -6.44
CA PHE A 59 14.90 6.99 -6.28
C PHE A 59 15.02 7.63 -4.89
N ASN A 60 16.03 7.19 -4.14
CA ASN A 60 16.34 7.64 -2.79
C ASN A 60 17.85 7.58 -2.58
N PRO A 61 18.62 8.56 -3.12
CA PRO A 61 20.07 8.52 -3.10
C PRO A 61 20.63 8.46 -1.68
N LEU A 62 21.54 7.50 -1.46
CA LEU A 62 22.22 7.31 -0.18
C LEU A 62 23.59 7.95 -0.13
N ASP A 63 24.23 8.14 -1.32
CA ASP A 63 25.58 8.63 -1.43
C ASP A 63 25.68 9.59 -2.61
N LEU A 64 26.17 10.79 -2.36
CA LEU A 64 26.39 11.83 -3.38
C LEU A 64 27.82 11.81 -3.96
N ASN A 65 28.65 10.83 -3.60
CA ASN A 65 29.92 10.59 -4.28
C ASN A 65 29.76 9.75 -5.56
N ASP A 66 28.59 9.15 -5.77
CA ASP A 66 28.27 8.45 -7.01
C ASP A 66 28.00 9.45 -8.14
N ALA A 67 28.87 9.44 -9.17
CA ALA A 67 28.80 10.38 -10.27
C ALA A 67 27.48 10.29 -11.06
N HIS A 68 26.92 9.07 -11.23
CA HIS A 68 25.66 8.87 -11.95
C HIS A 68 24.48 9.43 -11.15
N VAL A 69 24.52 9.32 -9.82
CA VAL A 69 23.51 9.92 -8.93
C VAL A 69 23.57 11.45 -9.03
N VAL A 70 24.77 12.04 -8.99
CA VAL A 70 24.94 13.50 -9.10
C VAL A 70 24.49 14.01 -10.46
N GLU A 71 24.81 13.28 -11.54
CA GLU A 71 24.37 13.63 -12.90
C GLU A 71 22.83 13.57 -13.01
N TYR A 72 22.21 12.55 -12.45
CA TYR A 72 20.75 12.43 -12.44
C TYR A 72 20.06 13.51 -11.61
N ILE A 73 20.64 13.90 -10.47
CA ILE A 73 20.14 15.05 -9.69
C ILE A 73 20.24 16.35 -10.51
N ARG A 74 21.37 16.58 -11.19
CA ARG A 74 21.55 17.74 -12.08
C ARG A 74 20.53 17.74 -13.22
N PHE A 75 20.29 16.60 -13.85
CA PHE A 75 19.23 16.46 -14.85
C PHE A 75 17.85 16.91 -14.29
N GLY A 76 17.54 16.55 -13.04
CA GLY A 76 16.31 17.00 -12.38
C GLY A 76 16.27 18.53 -12.16
N GLU A 77 17.41 19.17 -11.93
CA GLU A 77 17.53 20.62 -11.82
C GLU A 77 17.39 21.31 -13.18
N ASP A 78 18.03 20.78 -14.21
CA ASP A 78 17.99 21.29 -15.58
C ASP A 78 16.58 21.17 -16.21
N THR A 79 15.79 20.21 -15.73
CA THR A 79 14.39 19.97 -16.18
C THR A 79 13.33 20.56 -15.25
N ASP A 80 13.73 21.42 -14.32
CA ASP A 80 12.84 22.12 -13.36
C ASP A 80 12.03 21.20 -12.42
N ILE A 81 12.46 19.93 -12.26
CA ILE A 81 11.82 19.02 -11.31
C ILE A 81 11.92 19.56 -9.88
N ASN A 82 13.06 20.15 -9.52
CA ASN A 82 13.32 20.78 -8.23
C ASN A 82 12.41 21.98 -7.92
N LYS A 83 11.83 22.61 -8.94
CA LYS A 83 10.96 23.80 -8.81
C LYS A 83 9.47 23.45 -8.69
N ARG A 84 9.09 22.18 -8.85
CA ARG A 84 7.68 21.77 -8.71
C ARG A 84 7.19 21.94 -7.29
N PHE A 85 5.87 22.06 -7.12
CA PHE A 85 5.24 22.40 -5.84
C PHE A 85 5.67 21.52 -4.64
N LEU A 86 5.78 20.21 -4.82
CA LEU A 86 6.18 19.33 -3.72
C LEU A 86 7.70 19.25 -3.57
N THR A 87 8.45 19.17 -4.65
CA THR A 87 9.92 19.03 -4.59
C THR A 87 10.58 20.30 -4.09
N SER A 88 10.08 21.49 -4.48
CA SER A 88 10.61 22.78 -4.02
C SER A 88 10.49 23.01 -2.51
N LYS A 89 9.63 22.24 -1.82
CA LYS A 89 9.44 22.34 -0.36
C LYS A 89 10.31 21.37 0.43
N ARG A 90 11.12 20.55 -0.24
CA ARG A 90 12.01 19.57 0.41
C ARG A 90 13.43 20.10 0.52
N ASN A 91 14.13 19.66 1.53
CA ASN A 91 15.56 19.90 1.68
C ASN A 91 16.27 18.58 2.09
N PRO A 92 17.06 17.97 1.18
CA PRO A 92 17.23 18.34 -0.24
C PRO A 92 15.97 18.10 -1.08
N TRP A 93 15.84 18.77 -2.23
CA TRP A 93 14.66 18.73 -3.08
C TRP A 93 14.31 17.31 -3.59
N TYR A 94 15.33 16.47 -3.79
CA TYR A 94 15.21 15.07 -4.19
C TYR A 94 14.95 14.13 -3.02
N GLY A 95 14.97 14.62 -1.78
CA GLY A 95 14.73 13.80 -0.60
C GLY A 95 13.29 13.27 -0.55
N MET A 96 13.15 12.00 -0.18
CA MET A 96 11.84 11.38 0.03
C MET A 96 11.44 11.45 1.50
N GLU A 97 10.13 11.49 1.76
CA GLU A 97 9.63 11.34 3.13
C GLU A 97 10.07 9.99 3.72
N ASN A 98 10.51 10.03 4.98
CA ASN A 98 10.85 8.81 5.68
C ASN A 98 9.59 8.21 6.28
N ARG A 99 8.95 7.31 5.52
CA ARG A 99 7.74 6.61 5.93
C ARG A 99 8.03 5.13 6.10
N MET A 100 7.50 4.54 7.15
CA MET A 100 7.52 3.09 7.32
C MET A 100 6.59 2.44 6.28
N PRO A 101 6.93 1.26 5.74
CA PRO A 101 6.02 0.47 4.93
C PRO A 101 4.71 0.20 5.68
N ALA A 102 3.58 0.46 5.02
CA ALA A 102 2.29 0.21 5.64
C ALA A 102 1.94 -1.28 5.54
N PRO A 103 1.47 -1.91 6.62
CA PRO A 103 1.10 -3.32 6.60
C PRO A 103 -0.16 -3.60 5.79
N ILE A 104 -1.02 -2.61 5.57
CA ILE A 104 -2.24 -2.74 4.77
C ILE A 104 -2.34 -1.54 3.84
N TRP A 105 -2.61 -1.83 2.57
CA TRP A 105 -2.91 -0.82 1.56
C TRP A 105 -4.39 -0.86 1.19
N VAL A 106 -4.96 0.29 0.84
CA VAL A 106 -6.30 0.39 0.27
C VAL A 106 -6.27 1.18 -1.02
N GLY A 107 -6.86 0.63 -2.08
CA GLY A 107 -6.91 1.28 -3.39
C GLY A 107 -7.73 2.57 -3.35
N VAL A 108 -7.19 3.64 -3.92
CA VAL A 108 -7.84 4.96 -3.96
C VAL A 108 -9.05 4.96 -4.89
N PHE A 109 -8.93 4.28 -6.04
CA PHE A 109 -9.97 4.20 -7.06
C PHE A 109 -10.41 2.76 -7.27
N ASN A 110 -11.71 2.51 -7.10
CA ASN A 110 -12.27 1.18 -7.25
C ASN A 110 -13.61 1.23 -8.00
N ARG A 111 -13.79 0.31 -8.95
CA ARG A 111 -15.07 0.11 -9.66
C ARG A 111 -15.96 -0.95 -9.02
N SER A 112 -15.36 -1.83 -8.21
CA SER A 112 -16.03 -2.99 -7.59
C SER A 112 -15.99 -2.98 -6.06
N GLY A 113 -15.88 -1.80 -5.44
CA GLY A 113 -15.74 -1.63 -4.01
C GLY A 113 -14.28 -1.51 -3.55
N LEU A 114 -14.07 -1.28 -2.25
CA LEU A 114 -12.73 -1.12 -1.67
C LEU A 114 -11.88 -2.37 -1.87
N LYS A 115 -10.68 -2.17 -2.43
CA LYS A 115 -9.66 -3.20 -2.51
C LYS A 115 -8.66 -3.01 -1.39
N PHE A 116 -8.64 -3.91 -0.44
CA PHE A 116 -7.60 -3.98 0.59
C PHE A 116 -6.52 -4.98 0.17
N VAL A 117 -5.27 -4.66 0.47
CA VAL A 117 -4.11 -5.50 0.20
C VAL A 117 -3.27 -5.60 1.47
N ARG A 118 -2.98 -6.80 1.90
CA ARG A 118 -2.00 -7.07 2.97
C ARG A 118 -0.60 -6.99 2.39
N ASN A 119 0.20 -6.06 2.85
CA ASN A 119 1.62 -5.95 2.51
C ASN A 119 2.44 -6.70 3.57
N GLU A 120 3.00 -7.83 3.22
CA GLU A 120 3.91 -8.62 4.07
C GLU A 120 5.39 -8.30 3.80
N THR A 121 5.67 -7.23 3.06
CA THR A 121 7.02 -6.82 2.67
C THR A 121 7.43 -5.48 3.28
N ASN A 122 8.67 -5.10 3.06
CA ASN A 122 9.17 -3.75 3.35
C ASN A 122 8.98 -2.78 2.17
N THR A 123 8.05 -3.07 1.26
CA THR A 123 7.78 -2.25 0.08
C THR A 123 6.89 -1.06 0.44
N LEU A 124 7.31 0.11 0.00
CA LEU A 124 6.56 1.35 0.08
C LEU A 124 5.51 1.42 -1.05
N ASN A 125 4.66 2.43 -1.02
CA ASN A 125 3.71 2.71 -2.10
C ASN A 125 3.62 4.21 -2.38
N LEU A 126 3.36 4.55 -3.63
CA LEU A 126 2.96 5.90 -4.02
C LEU A 126 1.48 6.15 -3.65
N THR A 127 0.98 7.33 -4.00
CA THR A 127 -0.41 7.78 -3.72
C THR A 127 -1.50 6.98 -4.45
N THR A 128 -1.14 5.92 -5.16
CA THR A 128 -2.07 4.94 -5.76
C THR A 128 -2.81 4.11 -4.71
N PHE A 129 -2.23 4.02 -3.52
CA PHE A 129 -2.83 3.39 -2.35
C PHE A 129 -2.78 4.34 -1.15
N HIS A 130 -3.81 4.31 -0.32
CA HIS A 130 -3.74 4.83 1.04
C HIS A 130 -3.14 3.77 1.97
N CYS A 131 -2.47 4.24 3.02
CA CYS A 131 -1.79 3.40 4.00
C CYS A 131 -2.63 3.27 5.26
N ILE A 132 -2.79 2.04 5.75
CA ILE A 132 -3.39 1.75 7.05
C ILE A 132 -2.29 1.20 7.94
N TYR A 133 -2.06 1.87 9.09
CA TYR A 133 -1.14 1.44 10.13
C TYR A 133 -1.95 1.00 11.34
N VAL A 134 -1.53 -0.10 11.94
CA VAL A 134 -2.12 -0.58 13.19
C VAL A 134 -1.27 -0.06 14.34
N GLN A 135 -1.89 0.56 15.33
CA GLN A 135 -1.18 0.90 16.56
C GLN A 135 -0.85 -0.40 17.32
N GLU A 136 0.41 -0.61 17.60
CA GLU A 136 0.86 -1.75 18.39
C GLU A 136 0.14 -1.78 19.75
N ASN A 137 -0.27 -2.98 20.17
CA ASN A 137 -0.92 -3.25 21.46
C ASN A 137 -2.34 -2.70 21.68
N LEU A 138 -3.05 -2.29 20.62
CA LEU A 138 -4.42 -1.88 20.79
C LEU A 138 -5.34 -3.13 20.90
N PHE A 139 -5.60 -3.57 22.14
CA PHE A 139 -6.56 -4.66 22.47
C PHE A 139 -6.31 -5.99 21.73
N GLY A 140 -5.05 -6.32 21.43
CA GLY A 140 -4.70 -7.55 20.72
C GLY A 140 -5.11 -7.57 19.24
N VAL A 141 -5.36 -6.41 18.65
CA VAL A 141 -5.62 -6.26 17.21
C VAL A 141 -4.30 -5.99 16.48
N ASP A 142 -3.90 -6.93 15.65
CA ASP A 142 -2.75 -6.81 14.75
C ASP A 142 -3.18 -6.58 13.28
N ALA A 143 -2.20 -6.44 12.40
CA ALA A 143 -2.46 -6.20 10.99
C ALA A 143 -3.20 -7.36 10.31
N ASP A 144 -2.93 -8.60 10.70
CA ASP A 144 -3.55 -9.78 10.09
C ASP A 144 -5.02 -9.90 10.48
N LEU A 145 -5.33 -9.66 11.76
CA LEU A 145 -6.70 -9.63 12.27
C LEU A 145 -7.51 -8.49 11.62
N LEU A 146 -6.94 -7.27 11.62
CA LEU A 146 -7.59 -6.12 10.99
C LEU A 146 -7.82 -6.36 9.50
N PHE A 147 -6.82 -6.88 8.78
CA PHE A 147 -6.94 -7.18 7.36
C PHE A 147 -8.04 -8.21 7.10
N THR A 148 -8.08 -9.29 7.88
CA THR A 148 -9.11 -10.33 7.76
C THR A 148 -10.52 -9.77 7.93
N TYR A 149 -10.70 -8.84 8.87
CA TYR A 149 -11.96 -8.10 9.01
C TYR A 149 -12.24 -7.22 7.77
N LEU A 150 -11.26 -6.43 7.31
CA LEU A 150 -11.45 -5.45 6.22
C LEU A 150 -11.88 -6.09 4.90
N ILE A 151 -11.49 -7.35 4.62
CA ILE A 151 -11.92 -8.08 3.40
C ILE A 151 -13.29 -8.73 3.54
N SER A 152 -13.90 -8.77 4.73
CA SER A 152 -15.22 -9.35 4.99
C SER A 152 -16.37 -8.58 4.33
N ASN A 153 -17.51 -9.22 4.13
CA ASN A 153 -18.73 -8.53 3.69
C ASN A 153 -19.28 -7.61 4.78
N CYS A 154 -19.08 -7.97 6.05
CA CYS A 154 -19.41 -7.11 7.19
C CYS A 154 -18.72 -5.74 7.06
N ALA A 155 -17.41 -5.72 6.87
CA ALA A 155 -16.66 -4.48 6.66
C ALA A 155 -17.09 -3.74 5.39
N LYS A 156 -17.24 -4.44 4.26
CA LYS A 156 -17.67 -3.84 2.99
C LYS A 156 -19.02 -3.11 3.12
N ASN A 157 -19.98 -3.69 3.83
CA ASN A 157 -21.28 -3.08 4.03
C ASN A 157 -21.19 -1.81 4.87
N LEU A 158 -20.39 -1.82 5.94
CA LEU A 158 -20.18 -0.65 6.79
C LEU A 158 -19.43 0.48 6.05
N PHE A 159 -18.41 0.13 5.28
CA PHE A 159 -17.65 1.12 4.49
C PHE A 159 -18.43 1.67 3.30
N SER A 160 -19.29 0.87 2.65
CA SER A 160 -20.07 1.34 1.50
C SER A 160 -21.04 2.47 1.88
N ALA A 161 -21.53 2.50 3.11
CA ALA A 161 -22.35 3.60 3.63
C ALA A 161 -21.58 4.94 3.73
N SER A 162 -20.25 4.91 3.72
CA SER A 162 -19.37 6.09 3.81
C SER A 162 -18.75 6.47 2.46
N ALA A 163 -19.04 5.71 1.39
CA ALA A 163 -18.46 5.93 0.06
C ALA A 163 -19.08 7.17 -0.63
N ARG A 164 -18.23 7.92 -1.32
CA ARG A 164 -18.66 8.99 -2.22
C ARG A 164 -18.71 8.46 -3.66
N GLU A 165 -19.87 8.53 -4.28
CA GLU A 165 -19.98 8.21 -5.71
C GLU A 165 -19.45 9.35 -6.57
N TYR A 166 -18.48 9.06 -7.42
CA TYR A 166 -18.09 9.87 -8.56
C TYR A 166 -18.72 9.26 -9.82
N GLY A 167 -19.15 10.08 -10.78
CA GLY A 167 -19.90 9.64 -11.96
C GLY A 167 -19.33 8.35 -12.62
N ASN A 168 -20.20 7.57 -13.26
CA ASN A 168 -19.94 6.29 -13.91
C ASN A 168 -19.57 5.11 -12.97
N GLY A 169 -20.08 5.09 -11.74
CA GLY A 169 -19.85 3.96 -10.81
C GLY A 169 -18.41 3.87 -10.27
N LEU A 170 -17.64 4.97 -10.40
CA LEU A 170 -16.31 5.05 -9.79
C LEU A 170 -16.44 5.54 -8.35
N SER A 171 -16.13 4.68 -7.40
CA SER A 171 -16.03 5.06 -5.99
C SER A 171 -14.60 5.52 -5.68
N LYS A 172 -14.49 6.70 -5.09
CA LYS A 172 -13.24 7.23 -4.56
C LYS A 172 -13.35 7.34 -3.05
N PHE A 173 -12.32 6.86 -2.37
CA PHE A 173 -12.19 7.02 -0.92
C PHE A 173 -11.00 7.96 -0.65
N GLU A 174 -11.26 8.99 0.14
CA GLU A 174 -10.23 9.84 0.69
C GLU A 174 -9.80 9.31 2.07
N PRO A 175 -8.57 9.61 2.56
CA PRO A 175 -8.12 9.16 3.88
C PRO A 175 -9.10 9.51 5.01
N ASN A 176 -9.74 10.67 4.93
CA ASN A 176 -10.73 11.10 5.93
C ASN A 176 -12.03 10.29 5.89
N ASP A 177 -12.42 9.75 4.74
CA ASP A 177 -13.59 8.90 4.63
C ASP A 177 -13.32 7.55 5.30
N LEU A 178 -12.11 7.01 5.13
CA LEU A 178 -11.66 5.79 5.81
C LEU A 178 -11.57 5.98 7.34
N ASN A 179 -11.01 7.09 7.80
CA ASN A 179 -10.86 7.39 9.23
C ASN A 179 -12.19 7.60 9.94
N LYS A 180 -13.26 7.98 9.21
CA LYS A 180 -14.60 8.22 9.75
C LYS A 180 -15.56 7.06 9.48
N ALA A 181 -15.13 6.06 8.72
CA ALA A 181 -15.96 4.90 8.42
C ALA A 181 -16.29 4.13 9.68
N ASN A 182 -17.53 3.68 9.79
CA ASN A 182 -17.94 2.81 10.86
C ASN A 182 -17.28 1.44 10.70
N MET A 183 -16.80 0.90 11.81
CA MET A 183 -16.28 -0.46 11.86
C MET A 183 -16.70 -1.11 13.17
N VAL A 184 -16.72 -2.44 13.22
CA VAL A 184 -16.90 -3.15 14.48
C VAL A 184 -15.68 -3.00 15.37
N ASP A 185 -15.86 -2.95 16.67
CA ASP A 185 -14.75 -2.92 17.61
C ASP A 185 -14.14 -4.33 17.77
N LEU A 186 -13.06 -4.59 17.02
CA LEU A 186 -12.34 -5.86 17.09
C LEU A 186 -11.69 -6.11 18.45
N GLY A 187 -11.51 -5.07 19.25
CA GLY A 187 -10.93 -5.18 20.60
C GLY A 187 -11.78 -6.00 21.55
N ILE A 188 -13.12 -5.96 21.40
CA ILE A 188 -14.06 -6.70 22.26
C ILE A 188 -14.22 -8.18 21.91
N LEU A 189 -13.69 -8.62 20.76
CA LEU A 189 -13.68 -10.03 20.41
C LEU A 189 -12.88 -10.83 21.44
N ASP A 190 -13.38 -11.99 21.82
CA ASP A 190 -12.62 -12.92 22.65
C ASP A 190 -11.38 -13.46 21.90
N GLU A 191 -10.40 -13.95 22.65
CA GLU A 191 -9.15 -14.45 22.07
C GLU A 191 -9.34 -15.69 21.18
N SER A 192 -10.40 -16.47 21.39
CA SER A 192 -10.73 -17.61 20.53
C SER A 192 -11.18 -17.13 19.15
N CYS A 193 -12.06 -16.13 19.10
CA CYS A 193 -12.51 -15.51 17.85
C CYS A 193 -11.34 -14.84 17.11
N LYS A 194 -10.51 -14.05 17.79
CA LYS A 194 -9.31 -13.43 17.20
C LYS A 194 -8.37 -14.48 16.62
N LYS A 195 -8.10 -15.55 17.36
CA LYS A 195 -7.27 -16.67 16.91
C LYS A 195 -7.83 -17.32 15.65
N ARG A 196 -9.13 -17.65 15.63
CA ARG A 196 -9.78 -18.28 14.48
C ARG A 196 -9.72 -17.39 13.23
N LEU A 197 -9.89 -16.08 13.36
CA LEU A 197 -9.77 -15.14 12.24
C LEU A 197 -8.35 -15.12 11.67
N ARG A 198 -7.31 -15.10 12.53
CA ARG A 198 -5.92 -15.21 12.09
C ARG A 198 -5.61 -16.55 11.40
N GLU A 199 -6.09 -17.66 11.96
CA GLU A 199 -5.94 -18.99 11.37
C GLU A 199 -6.57 -19.06 9.97
N LEU A 200 -7.75 -18.45 9.79
CA LEU A 200 -8.38 -18.32 8.48
C LEU A 200 -7.53 -17.51 7.51
N TYR A 201 -6.94 -16.41 7.95
CA TYR A 201 -6.02 -15.63 7.11
C TYR A 201 -4.83 -16.48 6.67
N TYR A 202 -4.12 -17.09 7.60
CA TYR A 202 -2.93 -17.90 7.26
C TYR A 202 -3.22 -19.10 6.36
N ALA A 203 -4.38 -19.74 6.53
CA ALA A 203 -4.80 -20.84 5.70
C ALA A 203 -5.18 -20.42 4.25
N ASN A 204 -5.53 -19.16 4.04
CA ASN A 204 -6.11 -18.68 2.78
C ASN A 204 -5.28 -17.61 2.06
N LYS A 205 -4.22 -17.09 2.66
CA LYS A 205 -3.48 -15.95 2.13
C LYS A 205 -2.82 -16.19 0.75
N HIS A 206 -2.44 -17.43 0.44
CA HIS A 206 -1.85 -17.80 -0.85
C HIS A 206 -2.83 -18.48 -1.81
N ASN A 207 -3.78 -19.24 -1.26
CA ASN A 207 -4.80 -19.99 -2.02
C ASN A 207 -6.14 -19.82 -1.32
N ALA A 208 -6.87 -18.77 -1.65
CA ALA A 208 -8.14 -18.47 -1.03
C ALA A 208 -9.18 -19.57 -1.36
N ASP A 209 -9.68 -20.25 -0.32
CA ASP A 209 -10.90 -21.04 -0.38
C ASP A 209 -12.06 -20.13 -0.87
N PRO A 210 -12.89 -20.56 -1.85
CA PRO A 210 -14.06 -19.78 -2.28
C PRO A 210 -14.99 -19.35 -1.13
N PHE A 211 -14.99 -20.10 -0.04
CA PHE A 211 -15.80 -19.81 1.15
C PHE A 211 -15.05 -19.00 2.22
N PHE A 212 -13.81 -18.56 1.97
CA PHE A 212 -13.00 -17.85 2.95
C PHE A 212 -13.73 -16.65 3.57
N ILE A 213 -14.22 -15.75 2.73
CA ILE A 213 -14.95 -14.55 3.19
C ILE A 213 -16.20 -14.91 3.98
N LYS A 214 -16.96 -15.93 3.55
CA LYS A 214 -18.12 -16.40 4.29
C LYS A 214 -17.75 -16.92 5.68
N LYS A 215 -16.66 -17.69 5.78
CA LYS A 215 -16.19 -18.19 7.10
C LYS A 215 -15.77 -17.05 8.03
N VAL A 216 -15.18 -15.97 7.49
CA VAL A 216 -14.87 -14.76 8.26
C VAL A 216 -16.17 -14.10 8.74
N ASP A 217 -17.14 -13.89 7.85
CA ASP A 217 -18.44 -13.31 8.20
C ASP A 217 -19.17 -14.14 9.27
N ASP A 218 -19.19 -15.47 9.13
CA ASP A 218 -19.84 -16.37 10.10
C ASP A 218 -19.26 -16.21 11.53
N ILE A 219 -17.92 -16.02 11.65
CA ILE A 219 -17.30 -15.75 12.95
C ILE A 219 -17.71 -14.37 13.49
N LEU A 220 -17.67 -13.35 12.64
CA LEU A 220 -18.03 -11.98 13.04
C LEU A 220 -19.49 -11.88 13.44
N PHE A 221 -20.42 -12.45 12.67
CA PHE A 221 -21.83 -12.49 13.03
C PHE A 221 -22.11 -13.27 14.30
N SER A 222 -21.40 -14.37 14.56
CA SER A 222 -21.52 -15.11 15.81
C SER A 222 -21.04 -14.32 17.03
N ALA A 223 -20.11 -13.40 16.85
CA ALA A 223 -19.52 -12.62 17.93
C ALA A 223 -20.27 -11.31 18.22
N PHE A 224 -20.89 -10.70 17.19
CA PHE A 224 -21.56 -9.39 17.29
C PHE A 224 -23.08 -9.46 17.10
N GLY A 225 -23.63 -10.58 16.65
CA GLY A 225 -25.07 -10.80 16.45
C GLY A 225 -25.73 -11.38 17.63
#